data_cfa4df44fabe1d56c1d1d0a2670f6145
#
_entry.id   cfa4df44fabe1d56c1d1d0a2670f6145
#
_cell.length_a   1.000
_cell.length_b   1.000
_cell.length_c   1.000
_cell.angle_alpha   90.00
_cell.angle_beta   90.00
_cell.angle_gamma   90.00
#
_symmetry.space_group_name_H-M   'P 1'
#
loop_
_entity.id
_entity.type
_entity.pdbx_description
1 polymer ?
#
loop_
_entity_poly.entity_id
_entity_poly.type
_entity_poly.pdbx_seq_one_letter_code
_entity_poly.pdbx_strand_id
1 'polypeptide(L)'
;CEQMISENGAARVTVVDGDRVFLGSNEGGIRGDARYVLDRFDLSYMKQFDVVHSGNYCFTERELPKLKAAGVTVSFDFSDDSTDEYYEQIAPYVDFAFFSAADAASEDEIRERLAWVKGLGPRFVSATAGAEGCIAYDGDRYYRQLAKPVTDMKDTMGAGDSFLTSFLMCYLDSAKRGEDGAEAIERALDFAAGFASTV
;
A
#
# COMPACT_ATOMS: atom_id res chain seq x y z
N CYS A 1 -14.06 -20.90 0.55
CA CYS A 1 -14.56 -19.55 0.14
C CYS A 1 -16.02 -19.46 0.53
N GLU A 2 -16.38 -18.49 1.36
CA GLU A 2 -17.77 -18.11 1.54
C GLU A 2 -18.29 -17.40 0.29
N GLN A 3 -19.45 -17.83 -0.19
CA GLN A 3 -20.18 -17.11 -1.23
C GLN A 3 -21.39 -16.45 -0.58
N MET A 4 -21.49 -15.15 -0.73
CA MET A 4 -22.60 -14.36 -0.20
C MET A 4 -23.45 -13.83 -1.37
N ILE A 5 -24.78 -13.88 -1.23
CA ILE A 5 -25.70 -13.30 -2.23
C ILE A 5 -25.90 -11.84 -1.85
N SER A 6 -25.00 -10.98 -2.33
CA SER A 6 -25.08 -9.53 -2.15
C SER A 6 -24.20 -8.83 -3.19
N GLU A 7 -24.33 -7.51 -3.28
CA GLU A 7 -23.50 -6.70 -4.19
C GLU A 7 -22.05 -6.63 -3.72
N ASN A 8 -21.12 -6.75 -4.66
CA ASN A 8 -19.71 -6.48 -4.40
C ASN A 8 -19.49 -4.97 -4.17
N GLY A 9 -18.39 -4.64 -3.49
CA GLY A 9 -17.89 -3.27 -3.46
C GLY A 9 -17.68 -2.74 -4.87
N ALA A 10 -18.14 -1.52 -5.12
CA ALA A 10 -18.02 -0.86 -6.42
C ALA A 10 -17.77 0.63 -6.23
N ALA A 11 -16.83 1.17 -7.00
CA ALA A 11 -16.59 2.59 -7.13
C ALA A 11 -16.92 3.05 -8.54
N ARG A 12 -17.43 4.28 -8.66
CA ARG A 12 -17.70 4.93 -9.96
C ARG A 12 -16.71 6.05 -10.15
N VAL A 13 -16.02 6.00 -11.26
CA VAL A 13 -15.08 7.04 -11.68
C VAL A 13 -15.41 7.52 -13.08
N THR A 14 -15.04 8.74 -13.38
CA THR A 14 -15.03 9.30 -14.74
C THR A 14 -13.68 9.92 -15.01
N VAL A 15 -13.38 10.18 -16.27
CA VAL A 15 -12.18 10.90 -16.68
C VAL A 15 -12.60 12.28 -17.19
N VAL A 16 -12.00 13.33 -16.61
CA VAL A 16 -12.17 14.73 -17.05
C VAL A 16 -10.80 15.32 -17.30
N ASP A 17 -10.55 15.79 -18.50
CA ASP A 17 -9.27 16.39 -18.93
C ASP A 17 -8.03 15.49 -18.68
N GLY A 18 -8.21 14.16 -18.74
CA GLY A 18 -7.16 13.18 -18.50
C GLY A 18 -6.99 12.76 -17.03
N ASP A 19 -7.66 13.43 -16.09
CA ASP A 19 -7.65 13.11 -14.68
C ASP A 19 -8.91 12.32 -14.28
N ARG A 20 -8.76 11.48 -13.27
CA ARG A 20 -9.89 10.73 -12.70
C ARG A 20 -10.65 11.55 -11.69
N VAL A 21 -11.95 11.57 -11.88
CA VAL A 21 -12.89 12.14 -10.91
C VAL A 21 -13.69 11.01 -10.29
N PHE A 22 -13.59 10.87 -8.99
CA PHE A 22 -14.36 9.91 -8.21
C PHE A 22 -15.80 10.41 -8.07
N LEU A 23 -16.78 9.59 -8.47
CA LEU A 23 -18.20 9.94 -8.44
C LEU A 23 -18.94 9.36 -7.23
N GLY A 24 -18.35 8.41 -6.52
CA GLY A 24 -18.91 7.75 -5.36
C GLY A 24 -18.75 6.24 -5.38
N SER A 25 -19.16 5.59 -4.30
CA SER A 25 -19.13 4.15 -4.12
C SER A 25 -20.42 3.64 -3.50
N ASN A 26 -20.57 2.31 -3.43
CA ASN A 26 -21.59 1.65 -2.61
C ASN A 26 -21.05 1.26 -1.22
N GLU A 27 -20.07 2.02 -0.72
CA GLU A 27 -19.48 1.85 0.62
C GLU A 27 -18.97 0.42 0.91
N GLY A 28 -18.39 -0.22 -0.11
CA GLY A 28 -17.81 -1.56 -0.01
C GLY A 28 -18.80 -2.70 -0.24
N GLY A 29 -20.07 -2.40 -0.52
CA GLY A 29 -21.12 -3.39 -0.69
C GLY A 29 -21.19 -4.33 0.50
N ILE A 30 -21.25 -5.65 0.27
CA ILE A 30 -21.33 -6.64 1.34
C ILE A 30 -20.20 -6.52 2.38
N ARG A 31 -19.01 -6.01 2.02
CA ARG A 31 -17.90 -5.85 2.95
C ARG A 31 -18.02 -4.65 3.86
N GLY A 32 -18.70 -3.60 3.42
CA GLY A 32 -19.09 -2.49 4.28
C GLY A 32 -20.08 -2.95 5.37
N ASP A 33 -21.06 -3.78 4.99
CA ASP A 33 -22.11 -4.27 5.88
C ASP A 33 -21.66 -5.45 6.74
N ALA A 34 -20.99 -6.46 6.15
CA ALA A 34 -20.55 -7.69 6.80
C ALA A 34 -19.02 -7.82 6.74
N ARG A 35 -18.32 -7.18 7.68
CA ARG A 35 -16.88 -7.20 7.79
C ARG A 35 -16.33 -8.58 8.07
N TYR A 36 -15.15 -8.87 7.56
CA TYR A 36 -14.43 -10.10 7.88
C TYR A 36 -14.15 -10.20 9.38
N VAL A 37 -14.25 -11.45 9.88
CA VAL A 37 -13.78 -11.82 11.21
C VAL A 37 -12.86 -13.03 11.02
N LEU A 38 -11.56 -12.83 11.21
CA LEU A 38 -10.58 -13.90 11.09
C LEU A 38 -10.64 -14.84 12.29
N ASP A 39 -10.73 -16.12 12.01
CA ASP A 39 -10.63 -17.17 13.01
C ASP A 39 -9.21 -17.77 13.08
N ARG A 40 -9.03 -18.79 13.93
CA ARG A 40 -7.73 -19.46 14.08
C ARG A 40 -7.25 -20.20 12.83
N PHE A 41 -8.17 -20.64 11.97
CA PHE A 41 -7.83 -21.37 10.73
C PHE A 41 -7.39 -20.38 9.67
N ASP A 42 -8.05 -19.23 9.57
CA ASP A 42 -7.65 -18.13 8.70
C ASP A 42 -6.23 -17.64 9.05
N LEU A 43 -5.98 -17.40 10.33
CA LEU A 43 -4.66 -16.97 10.81
C LEU A 43 -3.58 -18.03 10.55
N SER A 44 -3.90 -19.31 10.72
CA SER A 44 -2.98 -20.41 10.41
C SER A 44 -2.67 -20.49 8.91
N TYR A 45 -3.67 -20.23 8.08
CA TYR A 45 -3.49 -20.14 6.62
C TYR A 45 -2.64 -18.93 6.21
N MET A 46 -2.93 -17.76 6.75
CA MET A 46 -2.21 -16.52 6.44
C MET A 46 -0.73 -16.56 6.83
N LYS A 47 -0.37 -17.29 7.88
CA LYS A 47 1.04 -17.52 8.27
C LYS A 47 1.89 -18.25 7.25
N GLN A 48 1.29 -18.88 6.26
CA GLN A 48 2.01 -19.59 5.20
C GLN A 48 2.52 -18.65 4.09
N PHE A 49 2.13 -17.38 4.12
CA PHE A 49 2.52 -16.38 3.14
C PHE A 49 3.58 -15.46 3.71
N ASP A 50 4.41 -14.92 2.83
CA ASP A 50 5.47 -13.96 3.19
C ASP A 50 4.93 -12.63 3.65
N VAL A 51 3.78 -12.23 3.12
CA VAL A 51 3.09 -10.98 3.44
C VAL A 51 1.58 -11.15 3.20
N VAL A 52 0.79 -10.51 4.05
CA VAL A 52 -0.64 -10.29 3.83
C VAL A 52 -0.84 -8.81 3.54
N HIS A 53 -1.42 -8.51 2.38
CA HIS A 53 -1.71 -7.14 1.98
C HIS A 53 -3.17 -6.79 2.24
N SER A 54 -3.40 -5.56 2.70
CA SER A 54 -4.71 -4.94 2.82
C SER A 54 -4.61 -3.44 2.53
N GLY A 55 -5.71 -2.74 2.56
CA GLY A 55 -5.76 -1.30 2.28
C GLY A 55 -6.97 -0.63 2.89
N ASN A 56 -6.99 0.70 2.78
CA ASN A 56 -7.98 1.58 3.36
C ASN A 56 -9.44 1.16 3.03
N TYR A 57 -9.69 0.67 1.82
CA TYR A 57 -11.05 0.28 1.38
C TYR A 57 -11.35 -1.21 1.49
N CYS A 58 -10.52 -1.97 2.24
CA CYS A 58 -10.71 -3.41 2.40
C CYS A 58 -11.57 -3.78 3.62
N PHE A 59 -11.89 -2.83 4.49
CA PHE A 59 -12.70 -3.03 5.70
C PHE A 59 -12.15 -4.09 6.66
N THR A 60 -10.82 -4.18 6.75
CA THR A 60 -10.11 -5.21 7.53
C THR A 60 -9.42 -4.67 8.79
N GLU A 61 -9.60 -3.42 9.11
CA GLU A 61 -8.88 -2.68 10.16
C GLU A 61 -8.92 -3.40 11.52
N ARG A 62 -10.09 -3.96 11.86
CA ARG A 62 -10.31 -4.67 13.13
C ARG A 62 -9.55 -5.99 13.24
N GLU A 63 -9.10 -6.53 12.11
CA GLU A 63 -8.42 -7.82 12.04
C GLU A 63 -6.89 -7.66 12.06
N LEU A 64 -6.36 -6.47 11.77
CA LEU A 64 -4.92 -6.21 11.76
C LEU A 64 -4.22 -6.51 13.10
N PRO A 65 -4.80 -6.20 14.28
CA PRO A 65 -4.22 -6.60 15.56
C PRO A 65 -4.05 -8.10 15.71
N LYS A 66 -4.98 -8.91 15.17
CA LYS A 66 -4.89 -10.37 15.20
C LYS A 66 -3.77 -10.89 14.30
N LEU A 67 -3.60 -10.31 13.10
CA LEU A 67 -2.52 -10.64 12.18
C LEU A 67 -1.16 -10.33 12.82
N LYS A 68 -1.01 -9.14 13.42
CA LYS A 68 0.21 -8.75 14.13
C LYS A 68 0.51 -9.68 15.30
N ALA A 69 -0.48 -9.96 16.15
CA ALA A 69 -0.33 -10.89 17.28
C ALA A 69 0.01 -12.32 16.84
N ALA A 70 -0.45 -12.72 15.65
CA ALA A 70 -0.13 -14.00 15.04
C ALA A 70 1.28 -14.06 14.40
N GLY A 71 2.00 -12.93 14.32
CA GLY A 71 3.32 -12.84 13.69
C GLY A 71 3.26 -12.84 12.16
N VAL A 72 2.14 -12.45 11.57
CA VAL A 72 1.99 -12.29 10.12
C VAL A 72 2.60 -10.94 9.72
N THR A 73 3.41 -10.92 8.68
CA THR A 73 3.89 -9.68 8.06
C THR A 73 2.74 -9.01 7.33
N VAL A 74 2.48 -7.74 7.64
CA VAL A 74 1.35 -6.98 7.08
C VAL A 74 1.86 -5.83 6.21
N SER A 75 1.37 -5.76 4.99
CA SER A 75 1.47 -4.59 4.12
C SER A 75 0.12 -3.87 4.06
N PHE A 76 0.13 -2.54 4.06
CA PHE A 76 -1.09 -1.75 4.02
C PHE A 76 -0.96 -0.53 3.10
N ASP A 77 -1.97 -0.33 2.26
CA ASP A 77 -2.11 0.87 1.45
C ASP A 77 -3.11 1.83 2.11
N PHE A 78 -2.60 2.99 2.50
CA PHE A 78 -3.39 4.07 3.12
C PHE A 78 -4.07 4.97 2.10
N SER A 79 -3.84 4.75 0.79
CA SER A 79 -4.39 5.61 -0.28
C SER A 79 -3.92 7.07 -0.18
N ASP A 80 -4.72 8.01 -0.64
CA ASP A 80 -4.44 9.46 -0.69
C ASP A 80 -5.26 10.28 0.32
N ASP A 81 -6.29 9.70 0.92
CA ASP A 81 -7.29 10.40 1.73
C ASP A 81 -7.34 9.95 3.22
N SER A 82 -6.36 9.19 3.69
CA SER A 82 -6.31 8.74 5.08
C SER A 82 -6.01 9.88 6.05
N THR A 83 -6.81 9.98 7.12
CA THR A 83 -6.59 10.98 8.17
C THR A 83 -5.47 10.58 9.14
N ASP A 84 -4.97 11.53 9.92
CA ASP A 84 -3.93 11.28 10.93
C ASP A 84 -4.40 10.24 11.96
N GLU A 85 -5.66 10.36 12.41
CA GLU A 85 -6.25 9.41 13.35
C GLU A 85 -6.33 8.00 12.77
N TYR A 86 -6.58 7.87 11.46
CA TYR A 86 -6.59 6.58 10.79
C TYR A 86 -5.18 5.96 10.75
N TYR A 87 -4.15 6.77 10.45
CA TYR A 87 -2.76 6.30 10.52
C TYR A 87 -2.40 5.86 11.95
N GLU A 88 -2.72 6.64 12.98
CA GLU A 88 -2.45 6.31 14.38
C GLU A 88 -3.13 5.00 14.81
N GLN A 89 -4.33 4.73 14.28
CA GLN A 89 -5.08 3.51 14.58
C GLN A 89 -4.50 2.28 13.88
N ILE A 90 -4.01 2.40 12.66
CA ILE A 90 -3.68 1.28 11.76
C ILE A 90 -2.19 0.98 11.70
N ALA A 91 -1.34 2.00 11.60
CA ALA A 91 0.10 1.85 11.39
C ALA A 91 0.82 0.99 12.44
N PRO A 92 0.43 0.97 13.74
CA PRO A 92 1.05 0.09 14.72
C PRO A 92 1.00 -1.42 14.40
N TYR A 93 0.07 -1.82 13.53
CA TYR A 93 -0.14 -3.23 13.15
C TYR A 93 0.46 -3.57 11.78
N VAL A 94 1.09 -2.60 11.11
CA VAL A 94 1.61 -2.71 9.75
C VAL A 94 3.13 -2.82 9.76
N ASP A 95 3.69 -3.61 8.85
CA ASP A 95 5.13 -3.71 8.63
C ASP A 95 5.60 -2.87 7.43
N PHE A 96 4.80 -2.82 6.36
CA PHE A 96 5.07 -2.04 5.15
C PHE A 96 3.88 -1.11 4.89
N ALA A 97 4.10 0.18 5.01
CA ALA A 97 3.07 1.19 4.76
C ALA A 97 3.30 1.89 3.42
N PHE A 98 2.24 2.00 2.64
CA PHE A 98 2.23 2.71 1.36
C PHE A 98 1.14 3.75 1.37
N PHE A 99 1.37 4.89 0.73
CA PHE A 99 0.35 5.93 0.52
C PHE A 99 0.67 6.78 -0.71
N SER A 100 -0.31 7.52 -1.19
CA SER A 100 -0.11 8.52 -2.23
C SER A 100 0.17 9.89 -1.60
N ALA A 101 1.12 10.61 -2.18
CA ALA A 101 1.47 11.97 -1.83
C ALA A 101 1.50 12.87 -3.08
N ALA A 102 0.62 12.58 -4.05
CA ALA A 102 0.56 13.34 -5.30
C ALA A 102 0.21 14.82 -5.09
N ASP A 103 -0.54 15.12 -4.02
CA ASP A 103 -0.97 16.48 -3.66
C ASP A 103 -0.01 17.20 -2.69
N ALA A 104 1.12 16.57 -2.31
CA ALA A 104 2.08 17.20 -1.42
C ALA A 104 2.73 18.43 -2.07
N ALA A 105 2.83 19.52 -1.29
CA ALA A 105 3.38 20.78 -1.78
C ALA A 105 4.90 20.75 -2.00
N SER A 106 5.61 19.82 -1.33
CA SER A 106 7.06 19.70 -1.40
C SER A 106 7.58 18.32 -1.01
N GLU A 107 8.82 18.03 -1.40
CA GLU A 107 9.53 16.83 -0.95
C GLU A 107 9.76 16.81 0.58
N ASP A 108 9.96 17.96 1.20
CA ASP A 108 10.16 18.04 2.65
C ASP A 108 8.89 17.63 3.41
N GLU A 109 7.71 18.03 2.93
CA GLU A 109 6.43 17.59 3.47
C GLU A 109 6.26 16.06 3.37
N ILE A 110 6.63 15.47 2.23
CA ILE A 110 6.62 14.01 2.06
C ILE A 110 7.56 13.34 3.07
N ARG A 111 8.76 13.86 3.25
CA ARG A 111 9.75 13.32 4.20
C ARG A 111 9.27 13.41 5.65
N GLU A 112 8.67 14.51 6.04
CA GLU A 112 8.07 14.68 7.36
C GLU A 112 6.95 13.67 7.60
N ARG A 113 6.07 13.49 6.60
CA ARG A 113 4.99 12.50 6.65
C ARG A 113 5.52 11.07 6.77
N LEU A 114 6.51 10.69 5.96
CA LEU A 114 7.17 9.39 6.02
C LEU A 114 7.78 9.12 7.39
N ALA A 115 8.51 10.10 7.97
CA ALA A 115 9.11 9.97 9.29
C ALA A 115 8.06 9.81 10.39
N TRP A 116 6.97 10.57 10.32
CA TRP A 116 5.87 10.46 11.27
C TRP A 116 5.20 9.09 11.20
N VAL A 117 4.79 8.63 10.01
CA VAL A 117 4.17 7.30 9.83
C VAL A 117 5.11 6.19 10.28
N LYS A 118 6.41 6.29 9.95
CA LYS A 118 7.44 5.34 10.41
C LYS A 118 7.51 5.25 11.92
N GLY A 119 7.38 6.39 12.61
CA GLY A 119 7.35 6.48 14.06
C GLY A 119 6.15 5.78 14.72
N LEU A 120 5.06 5.55 13.99
CA LEU A 120 3.87 4.83 14.46
C LEU A 120 4.03 3.31 14.50
N GLY A 121 5.01 2.72 13.78
CA GLY A 121 5.24 1.28 13.86
C GLY A 121 5.80 0.55 12.65
N PRO A 122 5.50 0.95 11.41
CA PRO A 122 5.99 0.25 10.23
C PRO A 122 7.52 0.21 10.16
N ARG A 123 8.08 -0.88 9.66
CA ARG A 123 9.53 -0.97 9.42
C ARG A 123 9.96 -0.29 8.12
N PHE A 124 9.04 -0.11 7.19
CA PHE A 124 9.26 0.56 5.91
C PHE A 124 8.03 1.36 5.52
N VAL A 125 8.23 2.56 5.00
CA VAL A 125 7.17 3.46 4.56
C VAL A 125 7.55 4.02 3.18
N SER A 126 6.59 4.07 2.25
CA SER A 126 6.78 4.64 0.91
C SER A 126 5.61 5.50 0.49
N ALA A 127 5.91 6.65 -0.08
CA ALA A 127 4.95 7.59 -0.65
C ALA A 127 5.17 7.71 -2.16
N THR A 128 4.15 7.46 -2.96
CA THR A 128 4.17 7.70 -4.41
C THR A 128 3.69 9.12 -4.72
N ALA A 129 4.36 9.81 -5.65
CA ALA A 129 4.06 11.18 -6.05
C ALA A 129 3.87 11.28 -7.58
N GLY A 130 3.09 10.37 -8.15
CA GLY A 130 2.75 10.34 -9.57
C GLY A 130 3.98 10.37 -10.46
N ALA A 131 4.08 11.35 -11.36
CA ALA A 131 5.19 11.51 -12.30
C ALA A 131 6.54 11.81 -11.63
N GLU A 132 6.55 12.29 -10.38
CA GLU A 132 7.77 12.54 -9.61
C GLU A 132 8.39 11.24 -9.05
N GLY A 133 7.69 10.11 -9.15
CA GLY A 133 8.14 8.81 -8.66
C GLY A 133 7.74 8.54 -7.23
N CYS A 134 8.69 8.12 -6.37
CA CYS A 134 8.40 7.86 -4.97
C CYS A 134 9.55 8.26 -4.05
N ILE A 135 9.21 8.47 -2.79
CA ILE A 135 10.17 8.58 -1.70
C ILE A 135 9.80 7.51 -0.67
N ALA A 136 10.82 6.85 -0.13
CA ALA A 136 10.64 5.83 0.91
C ALA A 136 11.57 6.10 2.10
N TYR A 137 11.24 5.52 3.25
CA TYR A 137 12.00 5.66 4.48
C TYR A 137 11.98 4.35 5.27
N ASP A 138 13.16 3.84 5.66
CA ASP A 138 13.31 2.62 6.45
C ASP A 138 13.54 2.87 7.95
N GLY A 139 13.72 4.13 8.33
CA GLY A 139 14.05 4.57 9.70
C GLY A 139 15.47 5.09 9.83
N ASP A 140 16.36 4.71 8.92
CA ASP A 140 17.75 5.15 8.89
C ASP A 140 18.01 6.14 7.77
N ARG A 141 17.47 5.88 6.58
CA ARG A 141 17.68 6.74 5.39
C ARG A 141 16.45 6.87 4.52
N TYR A 142 16.39 7.98 3.76
CA TYR A 142 15.43 8.19 2.70
C TYR A 142 15.97 7.67 1.37
N TYR A 143 15.08 7.07 0.60
CA TYR A 143 15.31 6.58 -0.75
C TYR A 143 14.45 7.39 -1.72
N ARG A 144 15.01 7.81 -2.84
CA ARG A 144 14.25 8.45 -3.89
C ARG A 144 14.36 7.63 -5.17
N GLN A 145 13.22 7.28 -5.74
CA GLN A 145 13.12 6.61 -7.03
C GLN A 145 12.28 7.49 -7.98
N LEU A 146 12.88 7.90 -9.09
CA LEU A 146 12.15 8.63 -10.12
C LEU A 146 11.20 7.70 -10.88
N ALA A 147 10.07 8.24 -11.33
CA ALA A 147 9.20 7.51 -12.23
C ALA A 147 9.92 7.15 -13.53
N LYS A 148 9.62 6.00 -14.09
CA LYS A 148 10.13 5.63 -15.42
C LYS A 148 9.31 6.34 -16.50
N PRO A 149 9.94 6.82 -17.58
CA PRO A 149 9.22 7.48 -18.67
C PRO A 149 8.18 6.56 -19.31
N VAL A 150 6.98 7.08 -19.50
CA VAL A 150 5.90 6.44 -20.25
C VAL A 150 5.62 7.27 -21.49
N THR A 151 5.65 6.65 -22.68
CA THR A 151 5.51 7.36 -23.96
C THR A 151 4.07 7.54 -24.43
N ASP A 152 3.13 6.70 -23.97
CA ASP A 152 1.71 6.71 -24.36
C ASP A 152 0.85 6.37 -23.15
N MET A 153 0.80 7.30 -22.18
CA MET A 153 0.01 7.12 -20.97
C MET A 153 -1.49 7.28 -21.28
N LYS A 154 -2.26 6.21 -21.11
CA LYS A 154 -3.70 6.19 -21.35
C LYS A 154 -4.51 6.26 -20.06
N ASP A 155 -4.05 5.60 -19.05
CA ASP A 155 -4.67 5.50 -17.74
C ASP A 155 -3.58 5.23 -16.68
N THR A 156 -3.75 5.75 -15.49
CA THR A 156 -2.85 5.51 -14.35
C THR A 156 -3.46 4.56 -13.31
N MET A 157 -4.62 3.94 -13.64
CA MET A 157 -5.30 3.02 -12.72
C MET A 157 -4.47 1.78 -12.47
N GLY A 158 -4.24 1.48 -11.17
CA GLY A 158 -3.44 0.34 -10.76
C GLY A 158 -1.93 0.57 -10.79
N ALA A 159 -1.44 1.75 -11.20
CA ALA A 159 0.00 2.03 -11.15
C ALA A 159 0.55 1.98 -9.71
N GLY A 160 -0.18 2.53 -8.74
CA GLY A 160 0.14 2.44 -7.32
C GLY A 160 0.12 0.99 -6.82
N ASP A 161 -0.94 0.24 -7.12
CA ASP A 161 -1.05 -1.19 -6.77
C ASP A 161 0.08 -2.03 -7.38
N SER A 162 0.41 -1.75 -8.64
CA SER A 162 1.50 -2.41 -9.36
C SER A 162 2.85 -2.08 -8.73
N PHE A 163 3.07 -0.83 -8.34
CA PHE A 163 4.27 -0.39 -7.65
C PHE A 163 4.46 -1.12 -6.31
N LEU A 164 3.47 -1.04 -5.41
CA LEU A 164 3.58 -1.65 -4.09
C LEU A 164 3.74 -3.19 -4.17
N THR A 165 2.99 -3.84 -5.06
CA THR A 165 3.07 -5.29 -5.24
C THR A 165 4.43 -5.72 -5.75
N SER A 166 4.96 -5.03 -6.77
CA SER A 166 6.27 -5.33 -7.35
C SER A 166 7.41 -5.04 -6.38
N PHE A 167 7.32 -3.96 -5.60
CA PHE A 167 8.26 -3.68 -4.52
C PHE A 167 8.30 -4.83 -3.52
N LEU A 168 7.15 -5.24 -2.99
CA LEU A 168 7.05 -6.31 -2.00
C LEU A 168 7.61 -7.63 -2.54
N MET A 169 7.25 -8.00 -3.76
CA MET A 169 7.76 -9.23 -4.39
C MET A 169 9.29 -9.21 -4.51
N CYS A 170 9.86 -8.14 -5.04
CA CYS A 170 11.29 -8.02 -5.24
C CYS A 170 12.06 -7.96 -3.91
N TYR A 171 11.57 -7.16 -2.95
CA TYR A 171 12.21 -7.01 -1.65
C TYR A 171 12.16 -8.30 -0.82
N LEU A 172 10.99 -8.95 -0.73
CA LEU A 172 10.83 -10.18 0.06
C LEU A 172 11.60 -11.36 -0.55
N ASP A 173 11.67 -11.44 -1.88
CA ASP A 173 12.49 -12.45 -2.56
C ASP A 173 13.99 -12.21 -2.29
N SER A 174 14.46 -10.97 -2.30
CA SER A 174 15.82 -10.62 -1.90
C SER A 174 16.12 -11.01 -0.45
N ALA A 175 15.20 -10.68 0.47
CA ALA A 175 15.34 -11.02 1.88
C ALA A 175 15.45 -12.54 2.12
N LYS A 176 14.69 -13.35 1.37
CA LYS A 176 14.82 -14.82 1.41
C LYS A 176 16.19 -15.34 0.97
N ARG A 177 16.89 -14.60 0.12
CA ARG A 177 18.27 -14.92 -0.28
C ARG A 177 19.31 -14.38 0.69
N GLY A 178 18.90 -13.70 1.77
CA GLY A 178 19.80 -13.03 2.71
C GLY A 178 20.37 -11.71 2.17
N GLU A 179 19.75 -11.16 1.14
CA GLU A 179 20.08 -9.87 0.54
C GLU A 179 19.10 -8.84 1.10
N ASP A 180 19.38 -8.31 2.24
CA ASP A 180 18.57 -7.28 2.92
C ASP A 180 19.30 -5.92 2.97
N GLY A 181 18.63 -4.92 3.54
CA GLY A 181 19.20 -3.59 3.69
C GLY A 181 19.04 -2.68 2.49
N ALA A 182 19.87 -1.63 2.43
CA ALA A 182 19.70 -0.50 1.52
C ALA A 182 19.71 -0.89 0.04
N GLU A 183 20.63 -1.75 -0.37
CA GLU A 183 20.76 -2.18 -1.78
C GLU A 183 19.54 -2.99 -2.25
N ALA A 184 18.97 -3.81 -1.36
CA ALA A 184 17.75 -4.55 -1.67
C ALA A 184 16.54 -3.61 -1.82
N ILE A 185 16.46 -2.58 -0.98
CA ILE A 185 15.41 -1.55 -1.07
C ILE A 185 15.55 -0.78 -2.38
N GLU A 186 16.73 -0.28 -2.72
CA GLU A 186 16.98 0.46 -3.96
C GLU A 186 16.62 -0.35 -5.20
N ARG A 187 17.05 -1.61 -5.25
CA ARG A 187 16.70 -2.55 -6.33
C ARG A 187 15.20 -2.78 -6.43
N ALA A 188 14.52 -2.98 -5.30
CA ALA A 188 13.08 -3.20 -5.27
C ALA A 188 12.29 -1.96 -5.70
N LEU A 189 12.73 -0.75 -5.33
CA LEU A 189 12.13 0.51 -5.77
C LEU A 189 12.31 0.73 -7.28
N ASP A 190 13.51 0.47 -7.82
CA ASP A 190 13.76 0.58 -9.26
C ASP A 190 12.92 -0.43 -10.07
N PHE A 191 12.84 -1.67 -9.61
CA PHE A 191 11.99 -2.70 -10.20
C PHE A 191 10.51 -2.31 -10.18
N ALA A 192 10.03 -1.81 -9.04
CA ALA A 192 8.64 -1.38 -8.86
C ALA A 192 8.29 -0.19 -9.78
N ALA A 193 9.16 0.80 -9.89
CA ALA A 193 8.97 1.92 -10.82
C ALA A 193 8.93 1.45 -12.28
N GLY A 194 9.77 0.47 -12.65
CA GLY A 194 9.75 -0.14 -13.98
C GLY A 194 8.43 -0.86 -14.26
N PHE A 195 7.93 -1.63 -13.30
CA PHE A 195 6.68 -2.37 -13.47
C PHE A 195 5.47 -1.44 -13.53
N ALA A 196 5.39 -0.45 -12.63
CA ALA A 196 4.31 0.55 -12.63
C ALA A 196 4.22 1.34 -13.93
N SER A 197 5.33 1.50 -14.68
CA SER A 197 5.33 2.19 -15.97
C SER A 197 4.75 1.37 -17.13
N THR A 198 4.38 0.11 -16.90
CA THR A 198 3.81 -0.80 -17.92
C THR A 198 2.30 -0.98 -17.81
N VAL A 199 1.68 -0.36 -16.81
CA VAL A 199 0.24 -0.48 -16.50
C VAL A 199 -0.57 0.66 -17.10
#